data_46576be9503566f25b7ec174a99aaaa6
#
_entry.id   46576be9503566f25b7ec174a99aaaa6
#
_cell.length_a   1.000
_cell.length_b   1.000
_cell.length_c   1.000
_cell.angle_alpha   90.00
_cell.angle_beta   90.00
_cell.angle_gamma   90.00
#
_symmetry.space_group_name_H-M   'P 1'
#
loop_
_entity.id
_entity.type
_entity.pdbx_description
1 polymer ?
#
loop_
_entity_poly.entity_id
_entity_poly.type
_entity_poly.pdbx_seq_one_letter_code
_entity_poly.pdbx_strand_id
1 'polypeptide(L)'
;MDGTEALHVGGVVALDVGDAAALARPPEPGLSADDLTELPAGARVAYRVRQLYRYSYAGRAVDLVHRLVVVPPGRHGDQVLRAARIAISADAARTLCSRGVDGHRVVTAYLSEVPPSLEFEVDVAVEQTGGGARPWLRATALGSRRLLDATALTAPDAALTAAARSLATDDPLLTARRFCAWANSRIRYVPGSTDVSTSAAQALAGGTGVCQDQAHVMLALCRAAGVPARYAMGHLVGDGPPHAWVEVIVADGVASRIASPGTRAGSGPGARQPGAVAVAFDPCHDRLADLRYVTVAVGRDYADIAATSGHYSGAGRGTLHANQRVTAVEVPPGGLGSAAGATAPEETARHARHQPTLCDRAVTR
;
A
#
# COMPACT_ATOMS: atom_id res chain seq x y z
N MET A 1 7.71 -7.98 -21.10
CA MET A 1 8.19 -9.32 -20.68
C MET A 1 9.65 -9.16 -20.37
N ASP A 2 10.05 -9.72 -19.26
CA ASP A 2 11.35 -9.95 -18.63
C ASP A 2 11.65 -9.09 -17.40
N GLY A 3 10.98 -9.45 -16.30
CA GLY A 3 11.49 -9.20 -14.95
C GLY A 3 12.44 -10.34 -14.59
N THR A 4 13.73 -10.06 -14.50
CA THR A 4 14.75 -11.06 -14.15
C THR A 4 14.58 -11.48 -12.71
N GLU A 5 14.29 -12.75 -12.53
CA GLU A 5 14.01 -13.44 -11.28
C GLU A 5 15.33 -13.75 -10.55
N ALA A 6 15.41 -13.41 -9.28
CA ALA A 6 16.50 -13.82 -8.42
C ALA A 6 15.99 -14.74 -7.31
N LEU A 7 16.57 -15.92 -7.27
CA LEU A 7 16.32 -16.91 -6.25
C LEU A 7 17.26 -16.67 -5.06
N HIS A 8 16.71 -16.36 -3.87
CA HIS A 8 17.44 -16.42 -2.61
C HIS A 8 17.14 -17.75 -1.91
N VAL A 9 18.18 -18.37 -1.37
CA VAL A 9 18.08 -19.57 -0.51
C VAL A 9 18.50 -19.14 0.88
N GLY A 10 17.60 -19.27 1.84
CA GLY A 10 17.84 -18.91 3.24
C GLY A 10 16.71 -18.08 3.85
N GLY A 11 16.43 -18.25 5.13
CA GLY A 11 15.25 -17.74 5.83
C GLY A 11 15.13 -16.22 6.03
N VAL A 12 16.02 -15.40 5.46
CA VAL A 12 15.94 -13.92 5.57
C VAL A 12 16.06 -13.29 4.19
N VAL A 13 14.98 -12.68 3.73
CA VAL A 13 15.00 -11.80 2.55
C VAL A 13 15.19 -10.37 3.03
N ALA A 14 16.40 -9.88 2.99
CA ALA A 14 16.65 -8.45 3.15
C ALA A 14 16.37 -7.78 1.80
N LEU A 15 15.31 -7.00 1.73
CA LEU A 15 15.10 -6.06 0.64
C LEU A 15 15.83 -4.78 1.05
N ASP A 16 17.14 -4.73 0.82
CA ASP A 16 17.92 -3.52 1.06
C ASP A 16 17.48 -2.41 0.11
N VAL A 17 16.55 -1.61 0.57
CA VAL A 17 16.22 -0.32 -0.04
C VAL A 17 16.66 0.75 0.95
N GLY A 18 17.87 1.27 0.80
CA GLY A 18 18.35 2.36 1.61
C GLY A 18 19.01 1.95 2.94
N ASP A 19 18.85 2.76 3.96
CA ASP A 19 19.60 2.68 5.21
C ASP A 19 19.02 1.64 6.18
N ALA A 20 19.69 0.51 6.38
CA ALA A 20 19.32 -0.49 7.39
C ALA A 20 19.22 0.11 8.81
N ALA A 21 19.91 1.22 9.10
CA ALA A 21 19.79 1.96 10.35
C ALA A 21 18.36 2.51 10.56
N ALA A 22 17.58 2.72 9.49
CA ALA A 22 16.18 3.11 9.61
C ALA A 22 15.32 2.04 10.31
N LEU A 23 15.72 0.76 10.29
CA LEU A 23 15.06 -0.32 11.02
C LEU A 23 15.61 -0.51 12.44
N ALA A 24 16.74 0.09 12.78
CA ALA A 24 17.42 -0.16 14.06
C ALA A 24 16.79 0.58 15.26
N ARG A 25 15.99 1.61 15.04
CA ARG A 25 15.45 2.46 16.09
C ARG A 25 13.92 2.43 16.11
N PRO A 26 13.27 1.91 17.16
CA PRO A 26 11.87 2.17 17.38
C PRO A 26 11.72 3.65 17.78
N PRO A 27 10.77 4.39 17.19
CA PRO A 27 10.41 5.69 17.70
C PRO A 27 9.67 5.53 19.04
N GLU A 28 10.18 6.12 20.10
CA GLU A 28 9.49 6.28 21.38
C GLU A 28 9.70 7.71 21.92
N PRO A 29 8.64 8.38 22.38
CA PRO A 29 7.22 8.06 22.23
C PRO A 29 6.74 8.28 20.80
N GLY A 30 5.83 7.39 20.32
CA GLY A 30 5.22 7.50 18.98
C GLY A 30 4.09 8.54 18.97
N LEU A 31 3.90 9.19 17.81
CA LEU A 31 2.74 10.03 17.55
C LEU A 31 1.47 9.18 17.48
N SER A 32 0.40 9.64 18.12
CA SER A 32 -0.93 9.07 17.95
C SER A 32 -1.55 9.49 16.61
N ALA A 33 -2.66 8.88 16.23
CA ALA A 33 -3.41 9.28 15.04
C ALA A 33 -3.92 10.73 15.13
N ASP A 34 -4.24 11.21 16.32
CA ASP A 34 -4.70 12.58 16.54
C ASP A 34 -3.54 13.58 16.41
N ASP A 35 -2.38 13.29 17.00
CA ASP A 35 -1.18 14.13 16.85
C ASP A 35 -0.82 14.37 15.38
N LEU A 36 -0.97 13.33 14.53
CA LEU A 36 -0.68 13.43 13.10
C LEU A 36 -1.61 14.40 12.35
N THR A 37 -2.82 14.65 12.84
CA THR A 37 -3.75 15.60 12.23
C THR A 37 -3.41 17.05 12.55
N GLU A 38 -2.67 17.27 13.64
CA GLU A 38 -2.28 18.60 14.12
C GLU A 38 -0.93 19.06 13.56
N LEU A 39 -0.19 18.17 12.89
CA LEU A 39 1.11 18.52 12.33
C LEU A 39 0.99 19.58 11.22
N PRO A 40 1.91 20.55 11.18
CA PRO A 40 1.92 21.59 10.16
C PRO A 40 2.23 21.01 8.77
N ALA A 41 1.79 21.73 7.73
CA ALA A 41 2.19 21.42 6.37
C ALA A 41 3.72 21.46 6.24
N GLY A 42 4.29 20.43 5.62
CA GLY A 42 5.73 20.25 5.50
C GLY A 42 6.38 19.46 6.64
N ALA A 43 5.63 19.12 7.70
CA ALA A 43 6.13 18.21 8.74
C ALA A 43 6.53 16.87 8.12
N ARG A 44 7.69 16.35 8.52
CA ARG A 44 8.19 15.04 8.07
C ARG A 44 7.92 14.01 9.16
N VAL A 45 7.37 12.87 8.76
CA VAL A 45 7.02 11.78 9.67
C VAL A 45 7.68 10.49 9.19
N ALA A 46 8.40 9.83 10.08
CA ALA A 46 8.93 8.50 9.86
C ALA A 46 8.01 7.47 10.50
N TYR A 47 7.72 6.41 9.74
CA TYR A 47 6.85 5.32 10.17
C TYR A 47 7.63 4.02 10.19
N ARG A 48 7.29 3.16 11.14
CA ARG A 48 7.69 1.77 11.14
C ARG A 48 6.47 0.87 11.16
N VAL A 49 6.38 0.00 10.16
CA VAL A 49 5.31 -1.00 10.01
C VAL A 49 5.89 -2.36 10.34
N ARG A 50 5.40 -2.98 11.41
CA ARG A 50 5.75 -4.35 11.78
C ARG A 50 4.54 -5.24 11.58
N GLN A 51 4.73 -6.38 10.93
CA GLN A 51 3.68 -7.34 10.64
C GLN A 51 4.19 -8.75 10.91
N LEU A 52 3.34 -9.57 11.51
CA LEU A 52 3.56 -11.02 11.69
C LEU A 52 2.38 -11.76 11.07
N TYR A 53 2.68 -12.67 10.15
CA TYR A 53 1.71 -13.59 9.58
C TYR A 53 2.13 -15.01 9.97
N ARG A 54 1.34 -15.67 10.82
CA ARG A 54 1.57 -17.06 11.23
C ARG A 54 0.51 -17.96 10.61
N TYR A 55 0.96 -18.91 9.81
CA TYR A 55 0.14 -19.96 9.25
C TYR A 55 0.35 -21.25 10.03
N SER A 56 -0.74 -21.94 10.38
CA SER A 56 -0.73 -23.23 11.03
C SER A 56 -1.45 -24.25 10.14
N TYR A 57 -0.83 -25.38 9.93
CA TYR A 57 -1.33 -26.46 9.05
C TYR A 57 -1.69 -27.67 9.90
N ALA A 58 -2.93 -28.15 9.79
CA ALA A 58 -3.45 -29.29 10.58
C ALA A 58 -2.88 -30.66 10.14
N GLY A 59 -2.25 -30.73 8.98
CA GLY A 59 -1.68 -31.95 8.41
C GLY A 59 -0.44 -31.65 7.56
N ARG A 60 0.11 -32.69 6.92
CA ARG A 60 1.25 -32.51 6.01
C ARG A 60 0.85 -31.58 4.86
N ALA A 61 1.63 -30.53 4.68
CA ALA A 61 1.53 -29.59 3.58
C ALA A 61 2.83 -29.60 2.76
N VAL A 62 2.73 -29.57 1.45
CA VAL A 62 3.85 -29.60 0.51
C VAL A 62 3.59 -28.62 -0.65
N ASP A 63 4.64 -28.29 -1.38
CA ASP A 63 4.58 -27.48 -2.60
C ASP A 63 3.88 -26.13 -2.39
N LEU A 64 4.22 -25.45 -1.28
CA LEU A 64 3.70 -24.12 -0.99
C LEU A 64 4.26 -23.11 -1.97
N VAL A 65 3.36 -22.35 -2.58
CA VAL A 65 3.64 -21.09 -3.24
C VAL A 65 2.89 -19.99 -2.49
N HIS A 66 3.62 -19.11 -1.82
CA HIS A 66 3.04 -18.05 -1.00
C HIS A 66 3.49 -16.68 -1.48
N ARG A 67 2.52 -15.83 -1.80
CA ARG A 67 2.74 -14.47 -2.32
C ARG A 67 2.44 -13.44 -1.24
N LEU A 68 3.36 -12.49 -1.06
CA LEU A 68 3.26 -11.38 -0.11
C LEU A 68 3.30 -10.04 -0.87
N VAL A 69 2.35 -9.17 -0.59
CA VAL A 69 2.31 -7.76 -1.03
C VAL A 69 2.27 -6.89 0.23
N VAL A 70 3.42 -6.78 0.88
CA VAL A 70 3.56 -6.17 2.21
C VAL A 70 4.63 -5.08 2.25
N VAL A 71 5.35 -4.88 1.14
CA VAL A 71 6.41 -3.87 1.01
C VAL A 71 5.96 -2.78 0.04
N PRO A 72 5.93 -1.51 0.48
CA PRO A 72 5.59 -0.38 -0.36
C PRO A 72 6.48 -0.25 -1.60
N PRO A 73 6.02 0.45 -2.65
CA PRO A 73 6.90 0.91 -3.72
C PRO A 73 7.96 1.88 -3.17
N GLY A 74 9.09 2.03 -3.87
CA GLY A 74 10.16 2.95 -3.45
C GLY A 74 9.67 4.38 -3.20
N ARG A 75 8.64 4.79 -3.95
CA ARG A 75 7.95 6.08 -3.77
C ARG A 75 6.47 5.96 -4.14
N HIS A 76 5.62 6.63 -3.34
CA HIS A 76 4.19 6.80 -3.63
C HIS A 76 3.78 8.22 -3.21
N GLY A 77 3.74 9.13 -4.17
CA GLY A 77 3.61 10.55 -3.84
C GLY A 77 4.82 11.08 -3.05
N ASP A 78 4.56 11.59 -1.87
CA ASP A 78 5.56 12.03 -0.90
C ASP A 78 6.07 10.90 -0.01
N GLN A 79 5.35 9.77 0.06
CA GLN A 79 5.81 8.59 0.78
C GLN A 79 7.05 7.98 0.11
N VAL A 80 8.10 7.76 0.88
CA VAL A 80 9.37 7.16 0.46
C VAL A 80 9.69 5.94 1.31
N LEU A 81 9.89 4.80 0.68
CA LEU A 81 10.41 3.61 1.35
C LEU A 81 11.88 3.83 1.73
N ARG A 82 12.19 3.69 3.01
CA ARG A 82 13.55 3.82 3.55
C ARG A 82 14.24 2.49 3.71
N ALA A 83 13.54 1.51 4.24
CA ALA A 83 14.04 0.14 4.39
C ALA A 83 12.89 -0.85 4.46
N ALA A 84 13.15 -2.11 4.10
CA ALA A 84 12.24 -3.22 4.32
C ALA A 84 13.00 -4.51 4.58
N ARG A 85 12.47 -5.34 5.47
CA ARG A 85 12.97 -6.68 5.79
C ARG A 85 11.81 -7.65 5.87
N ILE A 86 11.98 -8.83 5.29
CA ILE A 86 11.07 -9.97 5.47
C ILE A 86 11.91 -11.15 5.99
N ALA A 87 11.50 -11.74 7.10
CA ALA A 87 12.06 -12.98 7.61
C ALA A 87 11.01 -14.09 7.50
N ILE A 88 11.45 -15.29 7.14
CA ILE A 88 10.61 -16.49 7.00
C ILE A 88 11.16 -17.54 7.95
N SER A 89 10.32 -18.18 8.76
CA SER A 89 10.73 -19.15 9.77
C SER A 89 11.14 -20.52 9.21
N ALA A 90 11.39 -20.61 7.90
CA ALA A 90 11.78 -21.84 7.23
C ALA A 90 13.06 -21.61 6.41
N ASP A 91 14.17 -22.20 6.85
CA ASP A 91 15.49 -22.03 6.20
C ASP A 91 15.54 -22.59 4.75
N ALA A 92 14.67 -23.54 4.43
CA ALA A 92 14.54 -24.12 3.09
C ALA A 92 13.68 -23.27 2.13
N ALA A 93 13.16 -22.13 2.58
CA ALA A 93 12.36 -21.27 1.73
C ALA A 93 13.22 -20.64 0.61
N ARG A 94 12.71 -20.77 -0.61
CA ARG A 94 13.26 -20.06 -1.78
C ARG A 94 12.37 -18.86 -2.05
N THR A 95 12.94 -17.69 -2.30
CA THR A 95 12.17 -16.47 -2.48
C THR A 95 12.48 -15.80 -3.81
N LEU A 96 11.43 -15.19 -4.36
CA LEU A 96 11.47 -14.40 -5.58
C LEU A 96 10.90 -13.02 -5.27
N CYS A 97 11.61 -11.96 -5.66
CA CYS A 97 11.11 -10.61 -5.58
C CYS A 97 10.81 -10.07 -6.98
N SER A 98 9.60 -9.60 -7.20
CA SER A 98 9.16 -9.00 -8.46
C SER A 98 8.41 -7.69 -8.22
N ARG A 99 8.10 -6.97 -9.30
CA ARG A 99 7.26 -5.77 -9.25
C ARG A 99 5.89 -6.07 -9.83
N GLY A 100 4.84 -5.67 -9.13
CA GLY A 100 3.49 -5.64 -9.66
C GLY A 100 3.33 -4.55 -10.72
N VAL A 101 2.26 -4.63 -11.50
CA VAL A 101 1.98 -3.70 -12.61
C VAL A 101 1.94 -2.24 -12.15
N ASP A 102 1.46 -1.98 -10.95
CA ASP A 102 1.35 -0.64 -10.38
C ASP A 102 2.57 -0.25 -9.50
N GLY A 103 3.68 -1.00 -9.62
CA GLY A 103 4.97 -0.67 -9.01
C GLY A 103 5.18 -1.17 -7.58
N HIS A 104 4.17 -1.78 -6.94
CA HIS A 104 4.33 -2.42 -5.63
C HIS A 104 5.27 -3.62 -5.71
N ARG A 105 5.87 -4.01 -4.58
CA ARG A 105 6.75 -5.17 -4.51
C ARG A 105 5.95 -6.42 -4.19
N VAL A 106 6.31 -7.52 -4.86
CA VAL A 106 5.72 -8.84 -4.64
C VAL A 106 6.84 -9.79 -4.25
N VAL A 107 6.74 -10.39 -3.08
CA VAL A 107 7.65 -11.44 -2.64
C VAL A 107 6.91 -12.76 -2.69
N THR A 108 7.45 -13.74 -3.43
CA THR A 108 6.89 -15.08 -3.51
C THR A 108 7.84 -16.06 -2.84
N ALA A 109 7.35 -16.80 -1.86
CA ALA A 109 8.08 -17.84 -1.17
C ALA A 109 7.63 -19.23 -1.69
N TYR A 110 8.60 -20.11 -1.86
CA TYR A 110 8.40 -21.48 -2.32
C TYR A 110 8.99 -22.45 -1.29
N LEU A 111 8.20 -23.41 -0.83
CA LEU A 111 8.64 -24.48 0.06
C LEU A 111 8.15 -25.82 -0.47
N SER A 112 9.06 -26.77 -0.68
CA SER A 112 8.69 -28.16 -1.07
C SER A 112 8.03 -28.91 0.08
N GLU A 113 8.52 -28.70 1.32
CA GLU A 113 7.90 -29.20 2.54
C GLU A 113 7.58 -28.02 3.47
N VAL A 114 6.36 -28.01 4.01
CA VAL A 114 5.86 -26.92 4.84
C VAL A 114 5.86 -27.37 6.29
N PRO A 115 6.52 -26.62 7.20
CA PRO A 115 6.46 -26.93 8.62
C PRO A 115 5.03 -26.76 9.16
N PRO A 116 4.66 -27.42 10.27
CA PRO A 116 3.34 -27.30 10.88
C PRO A 116 2.95 -25.85 11.22
N SER A 117 3.94 -24.99 11.45
CA SER A 117 3.78 -23.54 11.61
C SER A 117 4.80 -22.82 10.74
N LEU A 118 4.34 -21.84 9.96
CA LEU A 118 5.16 -21.00 9.10
C LEU A 118 4.87 -19.54 9.41
N GLU A 119 5.92 -18.79 9.69
CA GLU A 119 5.82 -17.36 10.03
C GLU A 119 6.53 -16.51 8.97
N PHE A 120 5.90 -15.36 8.69
CA PHE A 120 6.48 -14.27 7.91
C PHE A 120 6.51 -13.03 8.81
N GLU A 121 7.70 -12.59 9.17
CA GLU A 121 7.91 -11.31 9.87
C GLU A 121 8.28 -10.24 8.85
N VAL A 122 7.57 -9.12 8.89
CA VAL A 122 7.78 -8.00 7.98
C VAL A 122 8.07 -6.75 8.80
N ASP A 123 9.14 -6.07 8.44
CA ASP A 123 9.56 -4.81 9.08
C ASP A 123 9.88 -3.80 7.99
N VAL A 124 9.14 -2.69 7.98
CA VAL A 124 9.22 -1.67 6.93
C VAL A 124 9.36 -0.30 7.57
N ALA A 125 10.29 0.50 7.06
CA ALA A 125 10.43 1.91 7.39
C ALA A 125 10.08 2.77 6.18
N VAL A 126 9.16 3.72 6.36
CA VAL A 126 8.79 4.72 5.37
C VAL A 126 8.84 6.12 5.97
N GLU A 127 8.91 7.13 5.12
CA GLU A 127 8.87 8.54 5.50
C GLU A 127 7.85 9.26 4.61
N GLN A 128 7.09 10.19 5.19
CA GLN A 128 6.14 11.03 4.47
C GLN A 128 6.31 12.50 4.87
N THR A 129 5.81 13.40 4.02
CA THR A 129 5.81 14.84 4.26
C THR A 129 4.38 15.37 4.24
N GLY A 130 3.94 15.98 5.33
CA GLY A 130 2.58 16.49 5.46
C GLY A 130 2.26 17.56 4.40
N GLY A 131 1.14 17.38 3.71
CA GLY A 131 0.77 18.24 2.58
C GLY A 131 1.68 18.10 1.36
N GLY A 132 2.46 17.02 1.29
CA GLY A 132 3.40 16.71 0.22
C GLY A 132 2.77 16.33 -1.12
N ALA A 133 3.61 15.88 -2.04
CA ALA A 133 3.19 15.56 -3.39
C ALA A 133 2.30 14.32 -3.44
N ARG A 134 1.17 14.41 -4.13
CA ARG A 134 0.33 13.27 -4.48
C ARG A 134 1.01 12.35 -5.48
N PRO A 135 0.64 11.05 -5.54
CA PRO A 135 1.14 10.15 -6.58
C PRO A 135 0.82 10.70 -7.98
N TRP A 136 1.88 10.95 -8.76
CA TRP A 136 1.76 11.47 -10.12
C TRP A 136 1.67 10.33 -11.12
N LEU A 137 0.81 10.50 -12.12
CA LEU A 137 0.61 9.59 -13.24
C LEU A 137 0.70 10.37 -14.56
N ARG A 138 0.95 9.66 -15.66
CA ARG A 138 0.84 10.24 -17.00
C ARG A 138 -0.62 10.60 -17.29
N ALA A 139 -0.87 11.62 -18.11
CA ALA A 139 -2.23 12.03 -18.50
C ALA A 139 -3.06 10.89 -19.11
N THR A 140 -2.41 9.92 -19.77
CA THR A 140 -3.04 8.72 -20.33
C THR A 140 -3.76 7.87 -19.27
N ALA A 141 -3.44 8.05 -17.99
CA ALA A 141 -4.14 7.36 -16.90
C ALA A 141 -5.61 7.75 -16.82
N LEU A 142 -5.97 8.97 -17.23
CA LEU A 142 -7.37 9.44 -17.21
C LEU A 142 -8.29 8.64 -18.15
N GLY A 143 -7.76 8.07 -19.24
CA GLY A 143 -8.49 7.21 -20.16
C GLY A 143 -8.08 5.72 -20.06
N SER A 144 -7.35 5.33 -19.02
CA SER A 144 -6.88 3.97 -18.88
C SER A 144 -8.01 2.99 -18.58
N ARG A 145 -8.22 2.01 -19.45
CA ARG A 145 -9.17 0.93 -19.22
C ARG A 145 -8.92 0.19 -17.90
N ARG A 146 -7.66 0.03 -17.50
CA ARG A 146 -7.30 -0.58 -16.23
C ARG A 146 -7.90 0.14 -15.02
N LEU A 147 -8.11 1.46 -15.11
CA LEU A 147 -8.66 2.31 -14.05
C LEU A 147 -10.17 2.54 -14.19
N LEU A 148 -10.71 2.32 -15.39
CA LEU A 148 -12.11 2.54 -15.74
C LEU A 148 -12.93 1.26 -15.77
N ASP A 149 -12.35 0.12 -16.19
CA ASP A 149 -13.08 -1.12 -16.36
C ASP A 149 -13.40 -1.78 -15.01
N ALA A 150 -14.60 -2.28 -14.88
CA ALA A 150 -15.01 -3.06 -13.72
C ALA A 150 -14.26 -4.41 -13.66
N THR A 151 -14.09 -4.92 -12.45
CA THR A 151 -13.60 -6.28 -12.16
C THR A 151 -14.75 -7.10 -11.56
N ALA A 152 -14.55 -8.39 -11.33
CA ALA A 152 -15.55 -9.22 -10.67
C ALA A 152 -15.97 -8.68 -9.30
N LEU A 153 -15.03 -8.12 -8.52
CA LEU A 153 -15.31 -7.57 -7.18
C LEU A 153 -15.96 -6.17 -7.22
N THR A 154 -15.86 -5.46 -8.34
CA THR A 154 -16.32 -4.07 -8.46
C THR A 154 -17.28 -3.84 -9.61
N ALA A 155 -17.86 -4.92 -10.16
CA ALA A 155 -18.90 -4.81 -11.18
C ALA A 155 -20.17 -4.14 -10.60
N PRO A 156 -20.62 -3.01 -11.17
CA PRO A 156 -21.81 -2.34 -10.69
C PRO A 156 -23.07 -3.09 -11.16
N ASP A 157 -24.01 -3.28 -10.24
CA ASP A 157 -25.37 -3.70 -10.56
C ASP A 157 -26.26 -2.51 -10.93
N ALA A 158 -27.56 -2.74 -11.07
CA ALA A 158 -28.51 -1.69 -11.39
C ALA A 158 -28.61 -0.62 -10.28
N ALA A 159 -28.51 -1.02 -9.00
CA ALA A 159 -28.57 -0.11 -7.86
C ALA A 159 -27.33 0.80 -7.80
N LEU A 160 -26.13 0.23 -7.93
CA LEU A 160 -24.86 0.98 -7.99
C LEU A 160 -24.84 1.91 -9.21
N THR A 161 -25.32 1.44 -10.38
CA THR A 161 -25.38 2.25 -11.60
C THR A 161 -26.32 3.44 -11.43
N ALA A 162 -27.51 3.23 -10.84
CA ALA A 162 -28.46 4.30 -10.55
C ALA A 162 -27.91 5.32 -9.56
N ALA A 163 -27.26 4.84 -8.47
CA ALA A 163 -26.62 5.70 -7.49
C ALA A 163 -25.49 6.54 -8.12
N ALA A 164 -24.63 5.92 -8.94
CA ALA A 164 -23.57 6.62 -9.63
C ALA A 164 -24.10 7.77 -10.50
N ARG A 165 -25.14 7.52 -11.28
CA ARG A 165 -25.77 8.55 -12.14
C ARG A 165 -26.39 9.70 -11.33
N SER A 166 -27.01 9.41 -10.19
CA SER A 166 -27.65 10.44 -9.36
C SER A 166 -26.68 11.32 -8.59
N LEU A 167 -25.48 10.79 -8.27
CA LEU A 167 -24.45 11.45 -7.45
C LEU A 167 -23.37 12.14 -8.28
N ALA A 168 -23.17 11.71 -9.54
CA ALA A 168 -22.16 12.25 -10.43
C ALA A 168 -22.41 13.72 -10.76
N THR A 169 -21.31 14.46 -10.93
CA THR A 169 -21.27 15.86 -11.35
C THR A 169 -20.18 16.05 -12.39
N ASP A 170 -20.09 17.22 -13.00
CA ASP A 170 -19.01 17.59 -13.93
C ASP A 170 -17.65 17.74 -13.22
N ASP A 171 -17.65 17.92 -11.90
CA ASP A 171 -16.41 17.95 -11.09
C ASP A 171 -16.08 16.55 -10.56
N PRO A 172 -15.00 15.91 -11.02
CA PRO A 172 -14.64 14.55 -10.61
C PRO A 172 -14.30 14.44 -9.11
N LEU A 173 -13.82 15.52 -8.48
CA LEU A 173 -13.49 15.51 -7.05
C LEU A 173 -14.75 15.60 -6.19
N LEU A 174 -15.70 16.44 -6.58
CA LEU A 174 -16.99 16.51 -5.91
C LEU A 174 -17.76 15.18 -6.09
N THR A 175 -17.70 14.59 -7.27
CA THR A 175 -18.24 13.25 -7.54
C THR A 175 -17.62 12.21 -6.62
N ALA A 176 -16.29 12.16 -6.54
CA ALA A 176 -15.56 11.24 -5.66
C ALA A 176 -15.93 11.43 -4.18
N ARG A 177 -16.05 12.68 -3.73
CA ARG A 177 -16.48 13.00 -2.35
C ARG A 177 -17.87 12.48 -2.05
N ARG A 178 -18.82 12.66 -2.98
CA ARG A 178 -20.19 12.13 -2.86
C ARG A 178 -20.21 10.60 -2.84
N PHE A 179 -19.41 9.95 -3.68
CA PHE A 179 -19.30 8.50 -3.70
C PHE A 179 -18.71 7.95 -2.40
N CYS A 180 -17.70 8.62 -1.85
CA CYS A 180 -17.09 8.29 -0.56
C CYS A 180 -18.14 8.32 0.56
N ALA A 181 -18.84 9.45 0.72
CA ALA A 181 -19.88 9.64 1.73
C ALA A 181 -21.06 8.66 1.55
N TRP A 182 -21.44 8.39 0.31
CA TRP A 182 -22.52 7.46 0.02
C TRP A 182 -22.13 6.01 0.39
N ALA A 183 -20.94 5.55 0.00
CA ALA A 183 -20.45 4.22 0.35
C ALA A 183 -20.37 4.04 1.87
N ASN A 184 -19.84 5.06 2.59
CA ASN A 184 -19.84 5.09 4.05
C ASN A 184 -21.23 4.91 4.65
N SER A 185 -22.21 5.67 4.14
CA SER A 185 -23.58 5.67 4.68
C SER A 185 -24.37 4.37 4.39
N ARG A 186 -23.95 3.56 3.40
CA ARG A 186 -24.65 2.36 2.95
C ARG A 186 -24.12 1.06 3.53
N ILE A 187 -22.87 1.04 3.91
CA ILE A 187 -22.19 -0.16 4.45
C ILE A 187 -21.86 0.09 5.91
N ARG A 188 -22.56 -0.55 6.82
CA ARG A 188 -22.23 -0.56 8.25
C ARG A 188 -21.01 -1.43 8.48
N TYR A 189 -19.99 -0.92 9.16
CA TYR A 189 -18.76 -1.67 9.44
C TYR A 189 -19.03 -2.80 10.43
N VAL A 190 -18.87 -4.05 9.99
CA VAL A 190 -19.06 -5.27 10.81
C VAL A 190 -17.97 -6.29 10.42
N PRO A 191 -16.95 -6.49 11.27
CA PRO A 191 -15.94 -7.51 11.02
C PRO A 191 -16.55 -8.90 10.88
N GLY A 192 -16.06 -9.67 9.89
CA GLY A 192 -16.51 -11.04 9.64
C GLY A 192 -17.89 -11.18 8.96
N SER A 193 -18.54 -10.08 8.56
CA SER A 193 -19.82 -10.13 7.81
C SER A 193 -19.64 -10.47 6.33
N THR A 194 -18.45 -10.30 5.81
CA THR A 194 -18.07 -10.53 4.40
C THR A 194 -16.74 -11.30 4.34
N ASP A 195 -16.38 -11.74 3.16
CA ASP A 195 -15.08 -12.36 2.87
C ASP A 195 -14.38 -11.66 1.68
N VAL A 196 -13.18 -12.12 1.36
CA VAL A 196 -12.34 -11.50 0.31
C VAL A 196 -12.93 -11.64 -1.10
N SER A 197 -13.91 -12.50 -1.30
CA SER A 197 -14.59 -12.71 -2.58
C SER A 197 -15.92 -11.94 -2.70
N THR A 198 -16.36 -11.27 -1.63
CA THR A 198 -17.58 -10.47 -1.61
C THR A 198 -17.47 -9.30 -2.59
N SER A 199 -18.38 -9.24 -3.55
CA SER A 199 -18.44 -8.14 -4.54
C SER A 199 -19.11 -6.89 -3.97
N ALA A 200 -18.85 -5.74 -4.61
CA ALA A 200 -19.49 -4.46 -4.26
C ALA A 200 -21.03 -4.55 -4.23
N ALA A 201 -21.64 -5.24 -5.20
CA ALA A 201 -23.08 -5.44 -5.27
C ALA A 201 -23.60 -6.31 -4.09
N GLN A 202 -22.90 -7.37 -3.74
CA GLN A 202 -23.24 -8.22 -2.60
C GLN A 202 -23.13 -7.48 -1.28
N ALA A 203 -22.03 -6.74 -1.07
CA ALA A 203 -21.82 -5.93 0.13
C ALA A 203 -22.92 -4.86 0.27
N LEU A 204 -23.28 -4.17 -0.83
CA LEU A 204 -24.36 -3.19 -0.83
C LEU A 204 -25.71 -3.83 -0.49
N ALA A 205 -26.03 -4.98 -1.07
CA ALA A 205 -27.29 -5.70 -0.79
C ALA A 205 -27.35 -6.18 0.68
N GLY A 206 -26.22 -6.58 1.26
CA GLY A 206 -26.11 -6.99 2.67
C GLY A 206 -26.12 -5.81 3.66
N GLY A 207 -25.75 -4.61 3.22
CA GLY A 207 -25.67 -3.39 4.05
C GLY A 207 -24.62 -3.45 5.15
N THR A 208 -23.77 -4.49 5.18
CA THR A 208 -22.68 -4.70 6.13
C THR A 208 -21.40 -5.12 5.41
N GLY A 209 -20.25 -4.76 5.96
CA GLY A 209 -18.95 -5.10 5.38
C GLY A 209 -17.81 -4.51 6.19
N VAL A 210 -16.64 -4.52 5.60
CA VAL A 210 -15.41 -3.91 6.16
C VAL A 210 -14.86 -2.84 5.19
N CYS A 211 -13.72 -2.25 5.50
CA CYS A 211 -13.08 -1.23 4.66
C CYS A 211 -12.89 -1.68 3.19
N GLN A 212 -12.59 -2.97 2.95
CA GLN A 212 -12.50 -3.56 1.62
C GLN A 212 -13.81 -3.40 0.84
N ASP A 213 -14.94 -3.74 1.47
CA ASP A 213 -16.26 -3.69 0.83
C ASP A 213 -16.67 -2.26 0.50
N GLN A 214 -16.46 -1.33 1.44
CA GLN A 214 -16.74 0.09 1.22
C GLN A 214 -15.88 0.66 0.09
N ALA A 215 -14.60 0.27 0.01
CA ALA A 215 -13.72 0.65 -1.10
C ALA A 215 -14.18 0.06 -2.43
N HIS A 216 -14.61 -1.21 -2.47
CA HIS A 216 -15.15 -1.83 -3.68
C HIS A 216 -16.45 -1.17 -4.13
N VAL A 217 -17.34 -0.81 -3.20
CA VAL A 217 -18.57 -0.05 -3.51
C VAL A 217 -18.23 1.31 -4.12
N MET A 218 -17.31 2.07 -3.53
CA MET A 218 -16.88 3.35 -4.09
C MET A 218 -16.23 3.19 -5.47
N LEU A 219 -15.42 2.14 -5.68
CA LEU A 219 -14.83 1.83 -6.99
C LEU A 219 -15.88 1.49 -8.04
N ALA A 220 -16.91 0.72 -7.67
CA ALA A 220 -18.01 0.39 -8.57
C ALA A 220 -18.76 1.64 -9.02
N LEU A 221 -19.01 2.60 -8.11
CA LEU A 221 -19.59 3.91 -8.43
C LEU A 221 -18.69 4.71 -9.38
N CYS A 222 -17.40 4.78 -9.09
CA CYS A 222 -16.43 5.49 -9.94
C CYS A 222 -16.44 4.93 -11.38
N ARG A 223 -16.40 3.60 -11.51
CA ARG A 223 -16.40 2.92 -12.81
C ARG A 223 -17.71 3.09 -13.57
N ALA A 224 -18.84 3.01 -12.87
CA ALA A 224 -20.16 3.27 -13.46
C ALA A 224 -20.31 4.72 -13.98
N ALA A 225 -19.63 5.67 -13.35
CA ALA A 225 -19.62 7.08 -13.74
C ALA A 225 -18.47 7.46 -14.69
N GLY A 226 -17.62 6.50 -15.10
CA GLY A 226 -16.45 6.79 -15.94
C GLY A 226 -15.35 7.60 -15.24
N VAL A 227 -15.28 7.56 -13.91
CA VAL A 227 -14.24 8.21 -13.11
C VAL A 227 -13.10 7.22 -12.90
N PRO A 228 -11.87 7.48 -13.42
CA PRO A 228 -10.76 6.56 -13.26
C PRO A 228 -10.34 6.49 -11.79
N ALA A 229 -10.28 5.26 -11.25
CA ALA A 229 -9.97 5.01 -9.85
C ALA A 229 -9.29 3.66 -9.65
N ARG A 230 -8.56 3.53 -8.53
CA ARG A 230 -7.90 2.28 -8.13
C ARG A 230 -8.06 2.02 -6.64
N TYR A 231 -8.03 0.75 -6.30
CA TYR A 231 -8.00 0.26 -4.93
C TYR A 231 -6.62 0.53 -4.33
N ALA A 232 -6.58 1.00 -3.10
CA ALA A 232 -5.36 1.16 -2.32
C ALA A 232 -5.45 0.35 -1.03
N MET A 233 -4.35 -0.28 -0.66
CA MET A 233 -4.21 -1.06 0.56
C MET A 233 -2.97 -0.62 1.32
N GLY A 234 -3.08 -0.59 2.64
CA GLY A 234 -1.99 -0.23 3.52
C GLY A 234 -2.39 -0.31 4.98
N HIS A 235 -1.90 0.64 5.77
CA HIS A 235 -2.09 0.65 7.22
C HIS A 235 -2.50 2.03 7.73
N LEU A 236 -3.25 2.04 8.82
CA LEU A 236 -3.41 3.21 9.67
C LEU A 236 -2.38 3.16 10.81
N VAL A 237 -1.98 4.32 11.32
CA VAL A 237 -1.12 4.41 12.50
C VAL A 237 -1.84 3.82 13.71
N GLY A 238 -1.11 3.01 14.49
CA GLY A 238 -1.61 2.24 15.61
C GLY A 238 -1.63 0.74 15.36
N ASP A 239 -2.35 0.02 16.19
CA ASP A 239 -2.58 -1.42 16.07
C ASP A 239 -3.88 -1.67 15.30
N GLY A 240 -3.88 -2.63 14.39
CA GLY A 240 -5.08 -2.97 13.64
C GLY A 240 -4.82 -3.75 12.36
N PRO A 241 -5.86 -4.28 11.70
CA PRO A 241 -5.73 -4.99 10.43
C PRO A 241 -5.32 -4.05 9.29
N PRO A 242 -4.86 -4.59 8.14
CA PRO A 242 -4.68 -3.79 6.93
C PRO A 242 -5.94 -2.99 6.61
N HIS A 243 -5.75 -1.79 6.09
CA HIS A 243 -6.84 -0.89 5.74
C HIS A 243 -6.94 -0.70 4.23
N ALA A 244 -8.14 -0.38 3.75
CA ALA A 244 -8.42 -0.19 2.33
C ALA A 244 -9.10 1.16 2.07
N TRP A 245 -8.73 1.78 0.94
CA TRP A 245 -9.32 3.02 0.47
C TRP A 245 -9.29 3.11 -1.06
N VAL A 246 -9.69 4.24 -1.62
CA VAL A 246 -9.76 4.45 -3.06
C VAL A 246 -8.91 5.65 -3.48
N GLU A 247 -8.07 5.48 -4.46
CA GLU A 247 -7.41 6.57 -5.15
C GLU A 247 -8.15 6.92 -6.45
N VAL A 248 -8.72 8.12 -6.50
CA VAL A 248 -9.36 8.68 -7.70
C VAL A 248 -8.34 9.46 -8.49
N ILE A 249 -8.26 9.20 -9.79
CA ILE A 249 -7.28 9.82 -10.68
C ILE A 249 -7.91 11.02 -11.37
N VAL A 250 -7.30 12.18 -11.17
CA VAL A 250 -7.78 13.44 -11.75
C VAL A 250 -6.65 14.18 -12.45
N ALA A 251 -6.98 15.07 -13.37
CA ALA A 251 -5.98 15.96 -13.97
C ALA A 251 -5.28 16.81 -12.90
N ASP A 252 -3.98 17.01 -13.03
CA ASP A 252 -3.15 17.70 -12.03
C ASP A 252 -3.70 19.09 -11.68
N GLY A 253 -4.16 19.87 -12.68
CA GLY A 253 -4.80 21.16 -12.48
C GLY A 253 -6.12 21.13 -11.69
N VAL A 254 -6.84 19.99 -11.68
CA VAL A 254 -8.08 19.82 -10.90
C VAL A 254 -7.74 19.58 -9.42
N ALA A 255 -6.72 18.80 -9.15
CA ALA A 255 -6.30 18.48 -7.79
C ALA A 255 -5.80 19.68 -6.98
N SER A 256 -5.33 20.73 -7.67
CA SER A 256 -4.88 21.97 -7.02
C SER A 256 -6.00 22.70 -6.26
N ARG A 257 -7.28 22.37 -6.51
CA ARG A 257 -8.43 22.93 -5.80
C ARG A 257 -8.63 22.37 -4.39
N ILE A 258 -8.02 21.21 -4.06
CA ILE A 258 -8.10 20.59 -2.72
C ILE A 258 -6.88 20.99 -1.86
N ALA A 259 -5.85 21.59 -2.45
CA ALA A 259 -4.70 22.06 -1.68
C ALA A 259 -5.15 23.15 -0.71
N SER A 260 -4.77 23.02 0.57
CA SER A 260 -4.98 24.06 1.58
C SER A 260 -4.44 25.39 1.06
N PRO A 261 -5.08 26.55 1.38
CA PRO A 261 -4.58 27.87 0.99
C PRO A 261 -3.14 28.05 1.49
N GLY A 262 -2.18 28.02 0.60
CA GLY A 262 -0.74 28.13 0.95
C GLY A 262 0.19 27.17 0.21
N THR A 263 -0.29 26.07 -0.33
CA THR A 263 0.52 25.15 -1.14
C THR A 263 0.51 25.64 -2.60
N ARG A 264 1.47 26.49 -2.95
CA ARG A 264 1.75 26.78 -4.37
C ARG A 264 2.21 25.49 -5.03
N ALA A 265 1.51 25.05 -6.09
CA ALA A 265 2.07 24.11 -7.05
C ALA A 265 3.45 24.63 -7.42
N GLY A 266 4.50 23.84 -7.13
CA GLY A 266 5.87 24.26 -7.43
C GLY A 266 6.04 24.45 -8.92
N SER A 267 5.90 25.67 -9.39
CA SER A 267 6.28 26.13 -10.72
C SER A 267 7.80 26.32 -10.76
N GLY A 268 8.54 25.20 -10.77
CA GLY A 268 9.93 25.23 -11.21
C GLY A 268 9.99 25.47 -12.72
N PRO A 269 11.04 26.12 -13.24
CA PRO A 269 11.20 26.39 -14.65
C PRO A 269 11.51 25.11 -15.42
N GLY A 270 10.48 24.48 -15.94
CA GLY A 270 10.46 23.30 -16.78
C GLY A 270 9.01 22.87 -16.90
N ALA A 271 8.38 23.12 -18.06
CA ALA A 271 7.01 22.73 -18.32
C ALA A 271 6.86 21.22 -18.10
N ARG A 272 6.33 20.80 -16.93
CA ARG A 272 5.93 19.42 -16.72
C ARG A 272 4.91 19.07 -17.79
N GLN A 273 5.06 17.93 -18.43
CA GLN A 273 4.04 17.40 -19.34
C GLN A 273 2.70 17.31 -18.58
N PRO A 274 1.57 17.51 -19.28
CA PRO A 274 0.25 17.33 -18.68
C PRO A 274 0.21 15.97 -17.97
N GLY A 275 -0.20 15.98 -16.70
CA GLY A 275 -0.20 14.80 -15.86
C GLY A 275 -1.55 14.62 -15.17
N ALA A 276 -1.66 13.54 -14.47
CA ALA A 276 -2.74 13.22 -13.56
C ALA A 276 -2.16 12.93 -12.17
N VAL A 277 -2.99 13.06 -11.16
CA VAL A 277 -2.62 12.73 -9.77
C VAL A 277 -3.67 11.87 -9.14
N ALA A 278 -3.26 11.03 -8.21
CA ALA A 278 -4.15 10.24 -7.39
C ALA A 278 -4.55 11.03 -6.14
N VAL A 279 -5.85 11.10 -5.87
CA VAL A 279 -6.43 11.68 -4.65
C VAL A 279 -7.08 10.56 -3.87
N ALA A 280 -6.61 10.32 -2.64
CA ALA A 280 -7.03 9.20 -1.81
C ALA A 280 -8.24 9.56 -0.96
N PHE A 281 -9.33 8.79 -1.10
CA PHE A 281 -10.58 8.87 -0.36
C PHE A 281 -10.79 7.60 0.44
N ASP A 282 -11.06 7.72 1.72
CA ASP A 282 -11.39 6.60 2.60
C ASP A 282 -12.90 6.55 2.87
N PRO A 283 -13.64 5.66 2.19
CA PRO A 283 -15.08 5.52 2.42
C PRO A 283 -15.41 4.88 3.78
N CYS A 284 -14.46 4.23 4.44
CA CYS A 284 -14.70 3.68 5.77
C CYS A 284 -14.83 4.78 6.84
N HIS A 285 -14.06 5.84 6.70
CA HIS A 285 -14.04 6.97 7.64
C HIS A 285 -14.62 8.27 7.05
N ASP A 286 -15.12 8.24 5.82
CA ASP A 286 -15.66 9.39 5.07
C ASP A 286 -14.71 10.60 5.05
N ARG A 287 -13.42 10.37 4.71
CA ARG A 287 -12.40 11.42 4.68
C ARG A 287 -11.36 11.24 3.58
N LEU A 288 -10.55 12.26 3.36
CA LEU A 288 -9.32 12.13 2.58
C LEU A 288 -8.24 11.43 3.41
N ALA A 289 -7.40 10.64 2.75
CA ALA A 289 -6.20 10.10 3.40
C ALA A 289 -5.19 11.22 3.67
N ASP A 290 -4.52 11.13 4.81
CA ASP A 290 -3.54 12.08 5.33
C ASP A 290 -2.34 11.32 5.95
N LEU A 291 -1.57 11.97 6.82
CA LEU A 291 -0.41 11.37 7.50
C LEU A 291 -0.74 10.13 8.36
N ARG A 292 -2.01 9.83 8.64
CA ARG A 292 -2.41 8.60 9.33
C ARG A 292 -2.31 7.34 8.48
N TYR A 293 -2.09 7.47 7.17
CA TYR A 293 -2.15 6.38 6.18
C TYR A 293 -0.76 6.07 5.64
N VAL A 294 -0.37 4.81 5.66
CA VAL A 294 0.83 4.29 4.99
C VAL A 294 0.38 3.39 3.85
N THR A 295 0.60 3.80 2.60
CA THR A 295 0.22 3.02 1.41
C THR A 295 1.23 1.90 1.17
N VAL A 296 0.74 0.67 1.03
CA VAL A 296 1.56 -0.51 0.70
C VAL A 296 1.46 -0.86 -0.76
N ALA A 297 0.26 -0.90 -1.31
CA ALA A 297 0.05 -1.25 -2.71
C ALA A 297 -1.20 -0.60 -3.29
N VAL A 298 -1.24 -0.51 -4.62
CA VAL A 298 -2.42 -0.10 -5.38
C VAL A 298 -2.71 -1.11 -6.49
N GLY A 299 -3.99 -1.30 -6.83
CA GLY A 299 -4.44 -2.25 -7.84
C GLY A 299 -5.85 -1.93 -8.34
N ARG A 300 -6.42 -2.78 -9.19
CA ARG A 300 -7.81 -2.59 -9.68
C ARG A 300 -8.83 -2.86 -8.56
N ASP A 301 -8.53 -3.83 -7.72
CA ASP A 301 -9.32 -4.27 -6.56
C ASP A 301 -8.41 -5.06 -5.60
N TYR A 302 -9.00 -5.65 -4.56
CA TYR A 302 -8.29 -6.45 -3.57
C TYR A 302 -7.52 -7.64 -4.19
N ALA A 303 -8.07 -8.30 -5.22
CA ALA A 303 -7.44 -9.50 -5.78
C ALA A 303 -6.08 -9.21 -6.44
N ASP A 304 -5.87 -7.99 -6.98
CA ASP A 304 -4.57 -7.58 -7.53
C ASP A 304 -3.48 -7.46 -6.45
N ILE A 305 -3.86 -7.08 -5.22
CA ILE A 305 -2.93 -6.65 -4.16
C ILE A 305 -3.22 -7.26 -2.78
N ALA A 306 -3.84 -8.42 -2.72
CA ALA A 306 -4.02 -9.14 -1.45
C ALA A 306 -2.69 -9.20 -0.69
N ALA A 307 -2.69 -8.78 0.58
CA ALA A 307 -1.47 -8.68 1.39
C ALA A 307 -0.75 -10.02 1.48
N THR A 308 -1.51 -11.11 1.61
CA THR A 308 -1.01 -12.47 1.56
C THR A 308 -1.96 -13.35 0.75
N SER A 309 -1.40 -14.23 -0.05
CA SER A 309 -2.15 -15.24 -0.82
C SER A 309 -1.25 -16.42 -1.14
N GLY A 310 -1.82 -17.59 -1.35
CA GLY A 310 -1.00 -18.76 -1.69
C GLY A 310 -1.81 -20.02 -1.84
N HIS A 311 -1.13 -21.07 -2.27
CA HIS A 311 -1.68 -22.43 -2.35
C HIS A 311 -0.62 -23.44 -1.94
N TYR A 312 -1.07 -24.59 -1.49
CA TYR A 312 -0.25 -25.74 -1.14
C TYR A 312 -1.02 -27.03 -1.42
N SER A 313 -0.30 -28.13 -1.53
CA SER A 313 -0.87 -29.47 -1.61
C SER A 313 -0.87 -30.11 -0.23
N GLY A 314 -1.98 -30.71 0.18
CA GLY A 314 -2.09 -31.38 1.49
C GLY A 314 -3.51 -31.51 2.00
N ALA A 315 -3.64 -32.09 3.19
CA ALA A 315 -4.93 -32.30 3.84
C ALA A 315 -5.28 -31.11 4.78
N GLY A 316 -6.54 -30.67 4.70
CA GLY A 316 -7.07 -29.63 5.56
C GLY A 316 -6.76 -28.19 5.09
N ARG A 317 -7.39 -27.23 5.76
CA ARG A 317 -7.14 -25.79 5.53
C ARG A 317 -6.09 -25.29 6.53
N GLY A 318 -5.17 -24.46 6.05
CA GLY A 318 -4.32 -23.68 6.92
C GLY A 318 -5.12 -22.57 7.60
N THR A 319 -4.76 -22.24 8.84
CA THR A 319 -5.31 -21.09 9.57
C THR A 319 -4.27 -19.98 9.61
N LEU A 320 -4.73 -18.73 9.44
CA LEU A 320 -3.88 -17.54 9.52
C LEU A 320 -4.16 -16.80 10.83
N HIS A 321 -3.09 -16.49 11.56
CA HIS A 321 -3.07 -15.48 12.62
C HIS A 321 -2.17 -14.34 12.17
N ALA A 322 -2.71 -13.12 12.11
CA ALA A 322 -1.95 -11.94 11.71
C ALA A 322 -2.00 -10.87 12.81
N ASN A 323 -0.86 -10.23 13.04
CA ASN A 323 -0.73 -9.08 13.93
C ASN A 323 0.11 -8.02 13.22
N GLN A 324 -0.24 -6.75 13.44
CA GLN A 324 0.50 -5.64 12.85
C GLN A 324 0.40 -4.39 13.73
N ARG A 325 1.46 -3.59 13.66
CA ARG A 325 1.59 -2.32 14.37
C ARG A 325 2.29 -1.30 13.49
N VAL A 326 1.75 -0.10 13.46
CA VAL A 326 2.37 1.08 12.83
C VAL A 326 2.68 2.11 13.89
N THR A 327 3.95 2.47 14.00
CA THR A 327 4.41 3.58 14.84
C THR A 327 4.86 4.74 13.95
N ALA A 328 4.67 5.97 14.43
CA ALA A 328 5.02 7.20 13.73
C ALA A 328 5.79 8.14 14.65
N VAL A 329 6.76 8.87 14.10
CA VAL A 329 7.47 9.95 14.82
C VAL A 329 7.72 11.11 13.88
N GLU A 330 7.68 12.32 14.42
CA GLU A 330 8.12 13.51 13.69
C GLU A 330 9.64 13.51 13.52
N VAL A 331 10.09 13.81 12.30
CA VAL A 331 11.50 13.97 11.98
C VAL A 331 11.85 15.46 12.06
N PRO A 332 12.70 15.89 13.03
CA PRO A 332 13.04 17.29 13.17
C PRO A 332 13.72 17.84 11.92
N PRO A 333 13.57 19.14 11.63
CA PRO A 333 14.29 19.82 10.56
C PRO A 333 15.80 19.63 10.73
N GLY A 334 16.48 18.97 9.76
CA GLY A 334 17.92 18.67 9.83
C GLY A 334 18.28 17.28 10.40
N GLY A 335 17.32 16.50 10.92
CA GLY A 335 17.54 15.16 11.45
C GLY A 335 17.32 14.09 10.40
N LEU A 336 18.38 13.54 9.89
CA LEU A 336 18.80 12.32 9.21
C LEU A 336 19.92 12.60 8.21
N GLY A 337 20.67 13.71 8.45
CA GLY A 337 21.91 14.02 7.76
C GLY A 337 23.08 13.67 8.69
N SER A 338 23.83 12.62 8.33
CA SER A 338 25.23 12.39 8.74
C SER A 338 25.53 12.35 10.25
N ALA A 339 25.51 11.18 10.81
CA ALA A 339 26.47 10.85 11.89
C ALA A 339 27.90 10.76 11.29
N ALA A 340 28.44 11.91 10.87
CA ALA A 340 29.84 12.06 10.54
C ALA A 340 30.47 12.96 11.61
N GLY A 341 30.98 12.32 12.69
CA GLY A 341 31.65 13.05 13.76
C GLY A 341 31.97 12.19 14.98
N ALA A 342 32.38 10.93 14.77
CA ALA A 342 33.12 10.19 15.75
C ALA A 342 34.35 9.63 15.05
N THR A 343 35.53 10.15 15.39
CA THR A 343 36.85 9.67 14.97
C THR A 343 36.95 8.18 15.23
N ALA A 344 36.94 7.39 14.15
CA ALA A 344 37.31 5.98 14.19
C ALA A 344 38.83 5.83 14.09
N PRO A 345 39.44 4.86 14.78
CA PRO A 345 40.85 4.50 14.53
C PRO A 345 40.97 3.84 13.15
N GLU A 346 42.05 4.20 12.45
CA GLU A 346 42.43 3.59 11.18
C GLU A 346 42.61 2.08 11.33
N GLU A 347 41.77 1.31 10.62
CA GLU A 347 42.07 -0.07 10.30
C GLU A 347 41.66 -0.38 8.88
N THR A 348 42.65 -0.68 8.10
CA THR A 348 42.77 -1.15 6.72
C THR A 348 41.48 -1.48 5.94
N ALA A 349 41.24 -0.63 4.96
CA ALA A 349 40.28 -0.82 3.89
C ALA A 349 40.55 -2.06 3.04
N ARG A 350 39.73 -3.09 3.11
CA ARG A 350 39.53 -4.04 2.02
C ARG A 350 38.28 -3.67 1.25
N HIS A 351 38.42 -3.38 -0.03
CA HIS A 351 37.37 -3.07 -0.99
C HIS A 351 36.26 -4.14 -1.00
N ALA A 352 35.18 -3.91 -0.29
CA ALA A 352 33.91 -4.57 -0.55
C ALA A 352 33.21 -3.80 -1.69
N ARG A 353 33.26 -4.34 -2.90
CA ARG A 353 32.48 -3.83 -4.04
C ARG A 353 31.02 -3.99 -3.71
N HIS A 354 30.32 -2.87 -3.61
CA HIS A 354 28.87 -2.81 -3.47
C HIS A 354 28.22 -3.50 -4.68
N GLN A 355 27.60 -4.66 -4.48
CA GLN A 355 26.77 -5.29 -5.48
C GLN A 355 25.34 -4.78 -5.29
N PRO A 356 24.71 -4.15 -6.31
CA PRO A 356 23.31 -3.73 -6.21
C PRO A 356 22.43 -4.96 -6.05
N THR A 357 21.44 -4.87 -5.16
CA THR A 357 20.47 -5.92 -4.93
C THR A 357 19.61 -6.17 -6.17
N LEU A 358 19.25 -7.42 -6.40
CA LEU A 358 18.61 -7.90 -7.62
C LEU A 358 17.26 -7.26 -7.94
N CYS A 359 16.60 -6.64 -6.96
CA CYS A 359 15.36 -5.87 -7.18
C CYS A 359 15.59 -4.51 -7.88
N ASP A 360 16.81 -3.95 -7.82
CA ASP A 360 17.09 -2.63 -8.40
C ASP A 360 17.65 -2.71 -9.84
N ARG A 361 18.10 -3.90 -10.29
CA ARG A 361 18.64 -4.09 -11.65
C ARG A 361 17.58 -4.09 -12.78
N ALA A 362 16.29 -4.13 -12.47
CA ALA A 362 15.21 -4.18 -13.46
C ALA A 362 14.79 -2.80 -14.04
N VAL A 363 15.55 -1.72 -13.81
CA VAL A 363 15.13 -0.35 -14.18
C VAL A 363 15.95 0.26 -15.33
N THR A 364 16.92 -0.46 -15.90
CA THR A 364 17.67 0.07 -17.06
C THR A 364 17.57 -0.89 -18.25
N ARG A 365 16.47 -0.77 -18.99
CA ARG A 365 16.43 -0.81 -20.49
C ARG A 365 15.06 -0.35 -20.99
#